data_78fe874fc5c8df204bb245766b967450
#
_entry.id   78fe874fc5c8df204bb245766b967450
#
_cell.length_a   1.000
_cell.length_b   1.000
_cell.length_c   1.000
_cell.angle_alpha   90.00
_cell.angle_beta   90.00
_cell.angle_gamma   90.00
#
_symmetry.space_group_name_H-M   'P 1'
#
loop_
_entity.id
_entity.type
_entity.pdbx_description
1 polymer ?
#
loop_
_entity_poly.entity_id
_entity_poly.type
_entity_poly.pdbx_seq_one_letter_code
_entity_poly.pdbx_strand_id
1 'polypeptide(L)'
;MSKLRDYIQKHPSEAQRLVGLDYAQLMELISQAERLHNQKKLADEQKKTRIIKAGGGRQPKLSLSDQILLTLVYLHHLPTFQMLGVQFGVSESAANYMFHYWLGILRNLLPASLVEQVKKKTQSGNG
;
A
#
# COMPACT_ATOMS: atom_id res chain seq x y z
N MET A 1 11.43 -9.89 0.21
CA MET A 1 12.01 -8.62 0.21
C MET A 1 11.74 -7.86 -1.05
N SER A 2 11.32 -6.67 -0.97
CA SER A 2 10.97 -5.88 -2.14
C SER A 2 12.19 -5.13 -2.67
N LYS A 3 12.40 -5.21 -3.96
CA LYS A 3 13.50 -4.48 -4.57
C LYS A 3 13.32 -2.97 -4.45
N LEU A 4 12.07 -2.52 -4.53
CA LEU A 4 11.77 -1.10 -4.42
C LEU A 4 12.13 -0.57 -3.04
N ARG A 5 11.75 -1.30 -2.01
CA ARG A 5 12.05 -0.88 -0.66
C ARG A 5 13.55 -0.78 -0.44
N ASP A 6 14.31 -1.78 -0.90
CA ASP A 6 15.76 -1.75 -0.77
C ASP A 6 16.35 -0.58 -1.53
N TYR A 7 15.85 -0.32 -2.73
CA TYR A 7 16.35 0.78 -3.53
C TYR A 7 16.12 2.12 -2.83
N ILE A 8 14.92 2.32 -2.28
CA ILE A 8 14.61 3.57 -1.60
C ILE A 8 15.48 3.76 -0.37
N GLN A 9 15.74 2.68 0.37
CA GLN A 9 16.60 2.78 1.54
C GLN A 9 18.01 3.19 1.18
N LYS A 10 18.50 2.72 0.04
CA LYS A 10 19.83 3.09 -0.41
C LYS A 10 19.86 4.43 -1.10
N HIS A 11 18.72 4.88 -1.63
CA HIS A 11 18.64 6.13 -2.35
C HIS A 11 17.47 6.95 -1.85
N PRO A 12 17.53 7.46 -0.61
CA PRO A 12 16.37 8.16 -0.05
C PRO A 12 15.93 9.37 -0.85
N SER A 13 16.85 10.02 -1.55
CA SER A 13 16.51 11.20 -2.32
C SER A 13 15.62 10.86 -3.52
N GLU A 14 15.51 9.59 -3.89
CA GLU A 14 14.67 9.18 -5.00
C GLU A 14 13.23 8.86 -4.57
N ALA A 15 12.96 8.87 -3.29
CA ALA A 15 11.65 8.43 -2.81
C ALA A 15 10.52 9.26 -3.42
N GLN A 16 10.68 10.56 -3.49
CA GLN A 16 9.62 11.41 -4.01
C GLN A 16 9.30 11.11 -5.46
N ARG A 17 10.31 10.80 -6.25
CA ARG A 17 10.11 10.46 -7.62
C ARG A 17 9.40 9.12 -7.77
N LEU A 18 9.70 8.18 -6.91
CA LEU A 18 9.18 6.84 -7.03
C LEU A 18 7.79 6.67 -6.41
N VAL A 19 7.53 7.32 -5.29
CA VAL A 19 6.25 7.13 -4.60
C VAL A 19 5.51 8.41 -4.27
N GLY A 20 6.02 9.56 -4.67
CA GLY A 20 5.31 10.81 -4.46
C GLY A 20 5.50 11.44 -3.10
N LEU A 21 6.33 10.87 -2.25
CA LEU A 21 6.60 11.39 -0.92
C LEU A 21 8.10 11.38 -0.69
N ASP A 22 8.62 12.36 0.05
CA ASP A 22 10.03 12.30 0.38
C ASP A 22 10.27 11.18 1.40
N TYR A 23 11.52 10.88 1.66
CA TYR A 23 11.86 9.72 2.48
C TYR A 23 11.29 9.84 3.90
N ALA A 24 11.39 11.01 4.51
CA ALA A 24 10.88 11.20 5.86
C ALA A 24 9.37 11.03 5.91
N GLN A 25 8.68 11.62 4.94
CA GLN A 25 7.22 11.48 4.86
C GLN A 25 6.84 10.03 4.63
N LEU A 26 7.60 9.32 3.79
CA LEU A 26 7.32 7.92 3.51
C LEU A 26 7.45 7.07 4.75
N MET A 27 8.54 7.26 5.51
CA MET A 27 8.75 6.47 6.71
C MET A 27 7.66 6.74 7.74
N GLU A 28 7.27 7.99 7.89
CA GLU A 28 6.21 8.35 8.82
C GLU A 28 4.88 7.73 8.39
N LEU A 29 4.58 7.79 7.11
CA LEU A 29 3.34 7.23 6.59
C LEU A 29 3.29 5.72 6.82
N ILE A 30 4.38 5.03 6.53
CA ILE A 30 4.42 3.58 6.73
C ILE A 30 4.18 3.24 8.19
N SER A 31 4.82 3.98 9.10
CA SER A 31 4.66 3.75 10.52
C SER A 31 3.22 3.95 10.97
N GLN A 32 2.60 5.03 10.54
CA GLN A 32 1.23 5.33 10.92
C GLN A 32 0.25 4.33 10.31
N ALA A 33 0.49 3.95 9.06
CA ALA A 33 -0.40 3.01 8.38
C ALA A 33 -0.32 1.63 9.01
N GLU A 34 0.88 1.20 9.39
CA GLU A 34 1.02 -0.09 10.05
C GLU A 34 0.32 -0.09 11.40
N ARG A 35 0.39 1.02 12.11
CA ARG A 35 -0.30 1.14 13.39
C ARG A 35 -1.81 1.01 13.21
N LEU A 36 -2.37 1.70 12.22
CA LEU A 36 -3.80 1.61 11.95
C LEU A 36 -4.20 0.21 11.51
N HIS A 37 -3.36 -0.43 10.70
CA HIS A 37 -3.62 -1.78 10.28
C HIS A 37 -3.69 -2.73 11.48
N ASN A 38 -2.75 -2.59 12.39
CA ASN A 38 -2.71 -3.46 13.57
C ASN A 38 -3.91 -3.21 14.48
N GLN A 39 -4.33 -1.97 14.63
CA GLN A 39 -5.51 -1.66 15.42
C GLN A 39 -6.76 -2.27 14.81
N LYS A 40 -6.88 -2.18 13.49
CA LYS A 40 -8.02 -2.75 12.79
C LYS A 40 -8.03 -4.26 12.93
N LYS A 41 -6.86 -4.87 12.81
CA LYS A 41 -6.75 -6.32 12.93
C LYS A 41 -7.16 -6.79 14.32
N LEU A 42 -6.74 -6.08 15.34
CA LEU A 42 -7.13 -6.42 16.71
C LEU A 42 -8.64 -6.34 16.91
N ALA A 43 -9.25 -5.29 16.38
CA ALA A 43 -10.68 -5.13 16.49
C ALA A 43 -11.42 -6.26 15.78
N ASP A 44 -10.95 -6.63 14.60
CA ASP A 44 -11.56 -7.72 13.86
C ASP A 44 -11.40 -9.05 14.59
N GLU A 45 -10.24 -9.29 15.17
CA GLU A 45 -10.02 -10.51 15.91
C GLU A 45 -10.90 -10.61 17.14
N GLN A 46 -11.10 -9.50 17.81
CA GLN A 46 -11.99 -9.49 18.97
C GLN A 46 -13.42 -9.83 18.60
N LYS A 47 -13.84 -9.36 17.45
CA LYS A 47 -15.19 -9.66 17.00
C LYS A 47 -15.34 -11.11 16.60
N LYS A 48 -14.37 -11.60 15.87
CA LYS A 48 -14.50 -12.97 15.40
C LYS A 48 -14.13 -14.02 16.41
N THR A 49 -13.51 -13.59 17.31
CA THR A 49 -13.15 -14.45 18.34
C THR A 49 -13.08 -15.86 18.02
N ARG A 50 -12.51 -16.54 18.28
CA ARG A 50 -12.37 -17.89 18.09
C ARG A 50 -12.73 -18.53 16.88
N ILE A 51 -13.18 -18.14 16.15
CA ILE A 51 -13.59 -18.87 15.09
C ILE A 51 -12.45 -19.42 14.47
N ILE A 52 -11.74 -19.24 14.22
CA ILE A 52 -10.69 -19.79 13.65
C ILE A 52 -9.44 -19.82 13.73
N LYS A 53 -8.98 -19.76 13.88
CA LYS A 53 -7.79 -19.85 13.91
C LYS A 53 -7.24 -20.48 12.99
N ALA A 54 -7.40 -20.79 12.69
CA ALA A 54 -6.98 -21.58 11.99
C ALA A 54 -6.29 -21.33 10.97
N GLY A 55 -6.36 -21.71 10.57
CA GLY A 55 -5.85 -21.69 9.49
C GLY A 55 -4.90 -20.81 9.28
N GLY A 56 -4.99 -20.02 9.49
CA GLY A 56 -4.19 -19.18 9.22
C GLY A 56 -3.17 -19.39 8.54
N GLY A 57 -2.91 -19.68 8.33
CA GLY A 57 -2.06 -19.87 7.68
C GLY A 57 -1.24 -19.23 6.80
N ARG A 58 -1.57 -18.84 5.82
CA ARG A 58 -0.77 -18.33 4.87
C ARG A 58 -0.21 -17.05 5.19
N GLN A 59 1.04 -16.90 5.18
CA GLN A 59 1.71 -15.63 5.33
C GLN A 59 1.61 -14.87 4.02
N PRO A 60 1.34 -13.58 4.04
CA PRO A 60 1.33 -12.82 2.80
C PRO A 60 2.73 -12.78 2.20
N LYS A 61 2.81 -12.80 0.90
CA LYS A 61 4.09 -12.73 0.23
C LYS A 61 4.80 -11.42 0.47
N LEU A 62 4.07 -10.34 0.61
CA LEU A 62 4.65 -9.04 0.82
C LEU A 62 4.49 -8.62 2.26
N SER A 63 5.53 -8.00 2.80
CA SER A 63 5.43 -7.39 4.13
C SER A 63 4.45 -6.24 4.09
N LEU A 64 4.05 -5.75 5.26
CA LEU A 64 3.14 -4.63 5.31
C LEU A 64 3.71 -3.40 4.63
N SER A 65 4.99 -3.11 4.86
CA SER A 65 5.60 -1.94 4.22
C SER A 65 5.64 -2.10 2.71
N ASP A 66 5.86 -3.31 2.21
CA ASP A 66 5.86 -3.53 0.76
C ASP A 66 4.47 -3.35 0.18
N GLN A 67 3.44 -3.77 0.90
CA GLN A 67 2.06 -3.56 0.44
C GLN A 67 1.71 -2.08 0.39
N ILE A 68 2.19 -1.32 1.37
CA ILE A 68 1.99 0.12 1.38
C ILE A 68 2.72 0.76 0.20
N LEU A 69 3.94 0.32 -0.07
CA LEU A 69 4.69 0.83 -1.23
C LEU A 69 3.97 0.52 -2.54
N LEU A 70 3.43 -0.68 -2.65
CA LEU A 70 2.66 -1.06 -3.83
C LEU A 70 1.51 -0.08 -4.06
N THR A 71 0.81 0.26 -2.98
CA THR A 71 -0.30 1.20 -3.06
C THR A 71 0.16 2.59 -3.50
N LEU A 72 1.27 3.05 -2.95
CA LEU A 72 1.80 4.35 -3.30
C LEU A 72 2.30 4.40 -4.75
N VAL A 73 2.90 3.32 -5.22
CA VAL A 73 3.33 3.24 -6.61
C VAL A 73 2.12 3.36 -7.53
N TYR A 74 1.03 2.70 -7.19
CA TYR A 74 -0.18 2.82 -8.01
C TYR A 74 -0.70 4.26 -8.00
N LEU A 75 -0.74 4.89 -6.84
CA LEU A 75 -1.25 6.25 -6.75
C LEU A 75 -0.41 7.24 -7.54
N HIS A 76 0.90 7.02 -7.56
CA HIS A 76 1.80 7.96 -8.21
C HIS A 76 1.94 7.71 -9.71
N HIS A 77 2.01 6.46 -10.12
CA HIS A 77 2.28 6.11 -11.52
C HIS A 77 1.09 5.54 -12.27
N LEU A 78 0.07 5.09 -11.57
CA LEU A 78 -1.14 4.52 -12.16
C LEU A 78 -0.85 3.40 -13.17
N PRO A 79 -0.02 2.42 -12.81
CA PRO A 79 0.19 1.28 -13.70
C PRO A 79 -1.04 0.38 -13.69
N THR A 80 -1.08 -0.60 -14.58
CA THR A 80 -2.14 -1.60 -14.47
C THR A 80 -1.84 -2.49 -13.27
N PHE A 81 -2.88 -3.14 -12.77
CA PHE A 81 -2.65 -4.09 -11.68
C PHE A 81 -1.82 -5.28 -12.13
N GLN A 82 -1.90 -5.62 -13.40
CA GLN A 82 -1.05 -6.67 -13.94
C GLN A 82 0.42 -6.28 -13.81
N MET A 83 0.77 -5.09 -14.26
CA MET A 83 2.14 -4.61 -14.18
C MET A 83 2.58 -4.50 -12.72
N LEU A 84 1.70 -3.98 -11.88
CA LEU A 84 1.99 -3.84 -10.47
C LEU A 84 2.28 -5.20 -9.84
N GLY A 85 1.49 -6.21 -10.19
CA GLY A 85 1.71 -7.55 -9.69
C GLY A 85 3.06 -8.11 -10.11
N VAL A 86 3.43 -7.87 -11.37
CA VAL A 86 4.73 -8.30 -11.86
C VAL A 86 5.86 -7.63 -11.08
N GLN A 87 5.73 -6.33 -10.84
CA GLN A 87 6.76 -5.58 -10.13
C GLN A 87 6.94 -6.06 -8.69
N PHE A 88 5.86 -6.46 -8.06
CA PHE A 88 5.93 -6.85 -6.65
C PHE A 88 5.88 -8.36 -6.43
N GLY A 89 5.82 -9.12 -7.50
CA GLY A 89 5.85 -10.57 -7.39
C GLY A 89 4.57 -11.19 -6.86
N VAL A 90 3.43 -10.57 -7.14
CA VAL A 90 2.13 -11.10 -6.73
C VAL A 90 1.20 -11.14 -7.92
N SER A 91 0.07 -11.82 -7.78
CA SER A 91 -0.90 -11.89 -8.86
C SER A 91 -1.60 -10.55 -9.05
N GLU A 92 -2.23 -10.40 -10.19
CA GLU A 92 -3.00 -9.20 -10.48
C GLU A 92 -4.12 -9.03 -9.45
N SER A 93 -4.80 -10.10 -9.10
CA SER A 93 -5.87 -10.06 -8.10
C SER A 93 -5.36 -9.65 -6.75
N ALA A 94 -4.20 -10.18 -6.36
CA ALA A 94 -3.62 -9.83 -5.06
C ALA A 94 -3.22 -8.35 -5.03
N ALA A 95 -2.65 -7.85 -6.13
CA ALA A 95 -2.29 -6.44 -6.20
C ALA A 95 -3.52 -5.56 -6.07
N ASN A 96 -4.59 -5.93 -6.76
CA ASN A 96 -5.85 -5.21 -6.70
C ASN A 96 -6.39 -5.17 -5.27
N TYR A 97 -6.41 -6.33 -4.61
CA TYR A 97 -6.92 -6.41 -3.26
C TYR A 97 -6.08 -5.57 -2.28
N MET A 98 -4.76 -5.68 -2.38
CA MET A 98 -3.88 -4.94 -1.49
C MET A 98 -4.04 -3.43 -1.68
N PHE A 99 -4.14 -3.00 -2.93
CA PHE A 99 -4.32 -1.58 -3.19
C PHE A 99 -5.60 -1.05 -2.53
N HIS A 100 -6.72 -1.73 -2.74
CA HIS A 100 -7.98 -1.26 -2.20
C HIS A 100 -8.00 -1.28 -0.68
N TYR A 101 -7.40 -2.31 -0.10
CA TYR A 101 -7.33 -2.39 1.35
C TYR A 101 -6.53 -1.22 1.93
N TRP A 102 -5.32 -1.01 1.40
CA TRP A 102 -4.46 0.03 1.95
C TRP A 102 -4.93 1.42 1.59
N LEU A 103 -5.60 1.57 0.46
CA LEU A 103 -6.16 2.87 0.11
C LEU A 103 -7.15 3.33 1.18
N GLY A 104 -7.94 2.41 1.72
CA GLY A 104 -8.87 2.74 2.78
C GLY A 104 -8.18 3.27 4.02
N ILE A 105 -7.02 2.71 4.34
CA ILE A 105 -6.26 3.16 5.49
C ILE A 105 -5.51 4.45 5.19
N LEU A 106 -4.89 4.53 4.03
CA LEU A 106 -4.03 5.66 3.69
C LEU A 106 -4.80 6.93 3.36
N ARG A 107 -6.05 6.78 2.97
CA ARG A 107 -6.85 7.91 2.57
C ARG A 107 -6.80 9.08 3.54
N ASN A 108 -6.79 8.81 4.82
CA ASN A 108 -6.77 9.86 5.83
C ASN A 108 -5.38 10.29 6.23
N LEU A 109 -4.37 9.59 5.76
CA LEU A 109 -2.99 9.90 6.11
C LEU A 109 -2.23 10.60 4.99
N LEU A 110 -2.68 10.44 3.76
CA LEU A 110 -1.98 11.02 2.63
C LEU A 110 -2.26 12.51 2.47
N PRO A 111 -1.32 13.25 1.90
CA PRO A 111 -1.59 14.65 1.58
C PRO A 111 -2.78 14.75 0.64
N ALA A 112 -3.59 15.78 0.84
CA ALA A 112 -4.77 15.98 0.02
C ALA A 112 -4.42 16.06 -1.47
N SER A 113 -3.31 16.66 -1.79
CA SER A 113 -2.92 16.81 -3.19
C SER A 113 -2.72 15.47 -3.88
N LEU A 114 -2.17 14.49 -3.18
CA LEU A 114 -1.93 13.20 -3.77
C LEU A 114 -3.24 12.46 -4.02
N VAL A 115 -4.16 12.54 -3.07
CA VAL A 115 -5.46 11.89 -3.21
C VAL A 115 -6.25 12.52 -4.35
N GLU A 116 -6.23 13.83 -4.45
CA GLU A 116 -6.93 14.53 -5.50
C GLU A 116 -6.38 14.23 -6.87
N GLN A 117 -5.08 14.02 -6.95
CA GLN A 117 -4.45 13.69 -8.21
C GLN A 117 -5.04 12.39 -8.77
N VAL A 118 -5.26 11.41 -7.92
CA VAL A 118 -5.85 10.16 -8.35
C VAL A 118 -7.30 10.37 -8.80
N LYS A 119 -8.05 11.15 -8.04
CA LYS A 119 -9.43 11.43 -8.41
C LYS A 119 -9.52 12.11 -9.76
N LYS A 120 -8.66 13.09 -10.01
CA LYS A 120 -8.68 13.79 -11.27
C LYS A 120 -8.37 12.85 -12.42
N LYS A 121 -7.36 12.03 -12.28
CA LYS A 121 -6.99 11.12 -13.34
C LYS A 121 -8.10 10.11 -13.62
N THR A 122 -8.74 9.64 -12.57
CA THR A 122 -9.83 8.69 -12.73
C THR A 122 -10.99 9.33 -13.46
N GLN A 123 -11.33 10.56 -13.10
CA GLN A 123 -12.42 11.26 -13.75
C GLN A 123 -12.09 11.59 -15.19
N SER A 124 -10.86 12.00 -15.45
CA SER A 124 -10.45 12.26 -16.82
C SER A 124 -10.52 11.03 -17.68
N GLY A 125 -10.19 9.90 -17.12
CA GLY A 125 -10.24 8.66 -17.85
C GLY A 125 -11.65 8.27 -18.23
N ASN A 126 -12.63 8.75 -17.48
CA ASN A 126 -14.01 8.45 -17.76
C ASN A 126 -14.64 9.46 -18.69
N GLY A 127 -14.01 10.56 -18.83
CA GLY A 127 -14.58 11.65 -19.60
C GLY A 127 -14.40 11.47 -21.07
#